data_9b4e669e8506eac3af15a4d599788377
#
_entry.id   9b4e669e8506eac3af15a4d599788377
#
_cell.length_a   1.000
_cell.length_b   1.000
_cell.length_c   1.000
_cell.angle_alpha   90.00
_cell.angle_beta   90.00
_cell.angle_gamma   90.00
#
_symmetry.space_group_name_H-M   'P 1'
#
loop_
_entity.id
_entity.type
_entity.pdbx_description
1 polymer ?
#
loop_
_entity_poly.entity_id
_entity_poly.type
_entity_poly.pdbx_seq_one_letter_code
_entity_poly.pdbx_strand_id
1 'polypeptide(L)'
;MTELKPNSWKSYTIGDPLSPSKYPWRLDDEKVMYPFYEKSLKNGINTICIHKGLLPPDYETSFKGVWKYATVDDVPKAAKDWPEMNFVIYHSALRPFLELPDQAWKEFEESGGYIKWASDLARIPEEYGVSNVYGEIGSTFANSAVAHPRFCAAFIGTLVKGLGADHVVWGTDTVWYGSPQWQIEA
;
A
#
# COMPACT_ATOMS: atom_id res chain seq x y z
N MET A 1 -14.82 -10.95 17.99
CA MET A 1 -15.27 -10.94 16.57
C MET A 1 -16.79 -11.01 16.43
N THR A 2 -17.48 -11.77 17.27
CA THR A 2 -18.94 -11.90 17.21
C THR A 2 -19.72 -10.61 17.49
N GLU A 3 -19.17 -9.69 18.28
CA GLU A 3 -19.84 -8.43 18.65
C GLU A 3 -19.62 -7.31 17.62
N LEU A 4 -18.40 -7.17 17.07
CA LEU A 4 -18.06 -6.04 16.19
C LEU A 4 -18.30 -6.31 14.70
N LYS A 5 -18.35 -7.58 14.28
CA LYS A 5 -18.51 -8.01 12.86
C LYS A 5 -17.66 -7.18 11.87
N PRO A 6 -16.34 -7.12 12.05
CA PRO A 6 -15.50 -6.33 11.15
C PRO A 6 -15.52 -6.91 9.75
N ASN A 7 -15.42 -6.03 8.73
CA ASN A 7 -15.37 -6.43 7.32
C ASN A 7 -13.94 -6.70 6.84
N SER A 8 -12.95 -6.14 7.51
CA SER A 8 -11.54 -6.24 7.14
C SER A 8 -10.63 -6.06 8.35
N TRP A 9 -9.37 -6.42 8.18
CA TRP A 9 -8.30 -6.13 9.13
C TRP A 9 -7.48 -4.95 8.64
N LYS A 10 -7.00 -4.11 9.57
CA LYS A 10 -5.99 -3.08 9.28
C LYS A 10 -4.75 -3.35 10.10
N SER A 11 -3.58 -3.29 9.45
CA SER A 11 -2.32 -3.54 10.14
C SER A 11 -1.14 -2.80 9.49
N TYR A 12 0.01 -2.82 10.18
CA TYR A 12 1.27 -2.19 9.83
C TYR A 12 2.39 -3.22 9.97
N THR A 13 3.18 -3.43 8.92
CA THR A 13 4.27 -4.42 8.93
C THR A 13 5.50 -3.94 9.68
N ILE A 14 5.70 -2.64 9.75
CA ILE A 14 6.87 -2.00 10.38
C ILE A 14 6.55 -1.20 11.64
N GLY A 15 5.28 -1.15 12.05
CA GLY A 15 4.81 -0.27 13.12
C GLY A 15 4.42 1.12 12.61
N ASP A 16 4.45 2.10 13.49
CA ASP A 16 4.18 3.49 13.14
C ASP A 16 5.27 4.04 12.21
N PRO A 17 4.93 4.80 11.15
CA PRO A 17 5.92 5.40 10.25
C PRO A 17 6.88 6.37 10.94
N LEU A 18 6.59 6.82 12.15
CA LEU A 18 7.49 7.66 12.96
C LEU A 18 8.31 6.84 13.98
N SER A 19 7.99 5.56 14.19
CA SER A 19 8.66 4.72 15.17
C SER A 19 8.67 3.24 14.72
N PRO A 20 9.84 2.72 14.29
CA PRO A 20 9.92 1.36 13.79
C PRO A 20 9.57 0.33 14.87
N SER A 21 8.81 -0.69 14.48
CA SER A 21 8.45 -1.81 15.34
C SER A 21 9.69 -2.62 15.75
N LYS A 22 9.70 -3.08 16.99
CA LYS A 22 10.65 -4.11 17.46
C LYS A 22 10.35 -5.49 16.88
N TYR A 23 9.13 -5.69 16.35
CA TYR A 23 8.63 -6.95 15.83
C TYR A 23 8.01 -6.72 14.45
N PRO A 24 8.82 -6.35 13.44
CA PRO A 24 8.32 -6.25 12.07
C PRO A 24 7.95 -7.64 11.56
N TRP A 25 6.97 -7.70 10.67
CA TRP A 25 6.46 -8.95 10.14
C TRP A 25 6.16 -8.85 8.64
N ARG A 26 6.00 -9.99 7.98
CA ARG A 26 5.76 -10.10 6.55
C ARG A 26 4.40 -10.74 6.28
N LEU A 27 3.75 -10.36 5.20
CA LEU A 27 2.49 -10.98 4.74
C LEU A 27 2.66 -12.47 4.41
N ASP A 28 3.83 -12.86 3.92
CA ASP A 28 4.17 -14.22 3.54
C ASP A 28 4.80 -15.06 4.67
N ASP A 29 4.70 -14.60 5.92
CA ASP A 29 5.19 -15.35 7.07
C ASP A 29 4.26 -16.54 7.39
N GLU A 30 4.73 -17.74 7.06
CA GLU A 30 3.96 -18.98 7.22
C GLU A 30 3.67 -19.35 8.68
N LYS A 31 4.48 -18.86 9.61
CA LYS A 31 4.30 -19.18 11.04
C LYS A 31 3.38 -18.21 11.75
N VAL A 32 3.36 -16.96 11.34
CA VAL A 32 2.60 -15.88 11.99
C VAL A 32 1.31 -15.58 11.21
N MET A 33 1.43 -15.32 9.92
CA MET A 33 0.31 -14.81 9.12
C MET A 33 -0.59 -15.91 8.55
N TYR A 34 -0.07 -17.07 8.18
CA TYR A 34 -0.91 -18.12 7.59
C TYR A 34 -1.94 -18.67 8.58
N PRO A 35 -1.62 -18.95 9.85
CA PRO A 35 -2.64 -19.30 10.86
C PRO A 35 -3.65 -18.15 11.11
N PHE A 36 -3.23 -16.90 10.96
CA PHE A 36 -4.12 -15.75 11.05
C PHE A 36 -5.10 -15.71 9.85
N TYR A 37 -4.63 -15.90 8.62
CA TYR A 37 -5.50 -15.94 7.43
C TYR A 37 -6.51 -17.06 7.50
N GLU A 38 -6.09 -18.26 7.88
CA GLU A 38 -6.99 -19.39 8.09
C GLU A 38 -8.11 -19.06 9.10
N LYS A 39 -7.75 -18.49 10.23
CA LYS A 39 -8.71 -18.07 11.26
C LYS A 39 -9.61 -16.92 10.79
N SER A 40 -9.09 -16.00 10.03
CA SER A 40 -9.82 -14.88 9.42
C SER A 40 -10.91 -15.39 8.48
N LEU A 41 -10.55 -16.25 7.53
CA LEU A 41 -11.48 -16.86 6.58
C LEU A 41 -12.57 -17.68 7.29
N LYS A 42 -12.23 -18.47 8.30
CA LYS A 42 -13.20 -19.21 9.13
C LYS A 42 -14.22 -18.29 9.83
N ASN A 43 -13.90 -17.02 10.03
CA ASN A 43 -14.78 -16.01 10.60
C ASN A 43 -15.44 -15.10 9.54
N GLY A 44 -15.31 -15.44 8.26
CA GLY A 44 -15.92 -14.69 7.16
C GLY A 44 -15.24 -13.37 6.82
N ILE A 45 -13.99 -13.17 7.26
CA ILE A 45 -13.21 -11.95 6.98
C ILE A 45 -12.11 -12.35 6.00
N ASN A 46 -12.24 -11.91 4.76
CA ASN A 46 -11.31 -12.23 3.68
C ASN A 46 -10.46 -11.04 3.20
N THR A 47 -10.49 -9.92 3.90
CA THR A 47 -9.78 -8.71 3.48
C THR A 47 -8.83 -8.23 4.56
N ILE A 48 -7.58 -7.99 4.16
CA ILE A 48 -6.57 -7.38 4.99
C ILE A 48 -6.01 -6.12 4.33
N CYS A 49 -6.06 -5.01 5.07
CA CYS A 49 -5.58 -3.70 4.66
C CYS A 49 -4.24 -3.45 5.32
N ILE A 50 -3.20 -3.28 4.52
CA ILE A 50 -1.81 -3.20 5.02
C ILE A 50 -1.16 -1.90 4.62
N HIS A 51 -0.65 -1.17 5.62
CA HIS A 51 0.23 -0.03 5.37
C HIS A 51 1.56 -0.51 4.80
N LYS A 52 1.90 -0.02 3.62
CA LYS A 52 3.19 -0.21 2.95
C LYS A 52 3.67 1.13 2.40
N GLY A 53 4.98 1.29 2.25
CA GLY A 53 5.54 2.55 1.78
C GLY A 53 5.48 3.69 2.80
N LEU A 54 5.40 4.93 2.32
CA LEU A 54 5.36 6.18 3.07
C LEU A 54 6.46 6.32 4.12
N LEU A 55 7.68 5.95 3.77
CA LEU A 55 8.85 6.11 4.62
C LEU A 55 9.54 7.46 4.38
N PRO A 56 10.24 8.01 5.39
CA PRO A 56 11.01 9.23 5.23
C PRO A 56 12.13 9.05 4.18
N PRO A 57 12.67 10.15 3.60
CA PRO A 57 13.72 10.06 2.57
C PRO A 57 14.97 9.29 3.02
N ASP A 58 15.31 9.36 4.31
CA ASP A 58 16.47 8.71 4.93
C ASP A 58 16.16 7.30 5.48
N TYR A 59 15.10 6.65 5.01
CA TYR A 59 14.58 5.39 5.56
C TYR A 59 15.62 4.27 5.65
N GLU A 60 16.60 4.24 4.78
CA GLU A 60 17.65 3.23 4.81
C GLU A 60 18.52 3.31 6.08
N THR A 61 18.63 4.51 6.65
CA THR A 61 19.35 4.78 7.91
C THR A 61 18.42 4.84 9.11
N SER A 62 17.32 5.59 9.04
CA SER A 62 16.39 5.78 10.15
C SER A 62 15.56 4.50 10.45
N PHE A 63 15.26 3.68 9.42
CA PHE A 63 14.58 2.39 9.54
C PHE A 63 15.51 1.21 9.21
N LYS A 64 16.78 1.33 9.53
CA LYS A 64 17.80 0.32 9.23
C LYS A 64 17.36 -1.08 9.66
N GLY A 65 17.36 -2.02 8.70
CA GLY A 65 16.97 -3.41 8.92
C GLY A 65 15.46 -3.67 8.96
N VAL A 66 14.64 -2.61 9.08
CA VAL A 66 13.17 -2.72 9.16
C VAL A 66 12.49 -2.27 7.87
N TRP A 67 13.04 -1.32 7.15
CA TRP A 67 12.40 -0.72 5.96
C TRP A 67 11.99 -1.73 4.88
N LYS A 68 12.69 -2.86 4.78
CA LYS A 68 12.34 -3.94 3.81
C LYS A 68 10.96 -4.54 4.04
N TYR A 69 10.44 -4.45 5.26
CA TYR A 69 9.08 -4.90 5.57
C TYR A 69 7.99 -3.93 5.07
N ALA A 70 8.38 -2.71 4.67
CA ALA A 70 7.48 -1.72 4.08
C ALA A 70 7.40 -1.82 2.55
N THR A 71 8.23 -2.64 1.90
CA THR A 71 8.16 -2.91 0.46
C THR A 71 7.02 -3.88 0.13
N VAL A 72 6.82 -4.17 -1.15
CA VAL A 72 5.79 -5.11 -1.61
C VAL A 72 6.32 -6.51 -1.89
N ASP A 73 7.55 -6.81 -1.51
CA ASP A 73 8.23 -8.08 -1.83
C ASP A 73 7.57 -9.32 -1.19
N ASP A 74 6.73 -9.11 -0.18
CA ASP A 74 6.00 -10.18 0.53
C ASP A 74 4.57 -10.39 -0.01
N VAL A 75 4.09 -9.47 -0.85
CA VAL A 75 2.72 -9.51 -1.37
C VAL A 75 2.52 -10.65 -2.37
N PRO A 76 3.41 -10.88 -3.36
CA PRO A 76 3.18 -11.91 -4.38
C PRO A 76 3.01 -13.31 -3.82
N LYS A 77 3.87 -13.72 -2.89
CA LYS A 77 3.78 -15.04 -2.27
C LYS A 77 2.51 -15.16 -1.43
N ALA A 78 2.21 -14.18 -0.60
CA ALA A 78 1.00 -14.18 0.21
C ALA A 78 -0.28 -14.24 -0.65
N ALA A 79 -0.35 -13.44 -1.72
CA ALA A 79 -1.49 -13.42 -2.63
C ALA A 79 -1.67 -14.75 -3.38
N LYS A 80 -0.57 -15.39 -3.77
CA LYS A 80 -0.59 -16.69 -4.48
C LYS A 80 -1.01 -17.84 -3.56
N ASP A 81 -0.50 -17.86 -2.34
CA ASP A 81 -0.76 -18.93 -1.38
C ASP A 81 -2.16 -18.80 -0.75
N TRP A 82 -2.75 -17.60 -0.75
CA TRP A 82 -4.06 -17.30 -0.17
C TRP A 82 -4.98 -16.59 -1.18
N PRO A 83 -5.41 -17.27 -2.25
CA PRO A 83 -6.24 -16.64 -3.30
C PRO A 83 -7.63 -16.20 -2.82
N GLU A 84 -8.11 -16.73 -1.70
CA GLU A 84 -9.37 -16.31 -1.08
C GLU A 84 -9.25 -15.02 -0.24
N MET A 85 -8.03 -14.58 0.09
CA MET A 85 -7.78 -13.33 0.80
C MET A 85 -7.61 -12.18 -0.19
N ASN A 86 -8.14 -11.00 0.14
CA ASN A 86 -7.87 -9.76 -0.58
C ASN A 86 -6.80 -8.95 0.17
N PHE A 87 -5.75 -8.58 -0.52
CA PHE A 87 -4.64 -7.79 0.00
C PHE A 87 -4.76 -6.34 -0.49
N VAL A 88 -5.26 -5.45 0.36
CA VAL A 88 -5.40 -4.02 0.07
C VAL A 88 -4.17 -3.29 0.57
N ILE A 89 -3.32 -2.87 -0.35
CA ILE A 89 -2.06 -2.21 -0.03
C ILE A 89 -2.30 -0.70 0.07
N TYR A 90 -2.27 -0.20 1.30
CA TYR A 90 -2.52 1.20 1.60
C TYR A 90 -1.41 2.09 1.05
N HIS A 91 -1.83 3.26 0.58
CA HIS A 91 -0.99 4.25 -0.10
C HIS A 91 -0.32 3.69 -1.36
N SER A 92 -0.82 2.54 -1.84
CA SER A 92 -0.27 1.76 -2.94
C SER A 92 1.24 1.61 -2.85
N ALA A 93 1.74 1.48 -1.62
CA ALA A 93 3.15 1.34 -1.29
C ALA A 93 4.05 2.47 -1.81
N LEU A 94 3.54 3.65 -2.13
CA LEU A 94 4.38 4.78 -2.53
C LEU A 94 5.50 4.99 -1.51
N ARG A 95 6.77 4.91 -1.94
CA ARG A 95 7.91 4.91 -1.03
C ARG A 95 8.01 6.19 -0.20
N PRO A 96 8.10 7.37 -0.80
CA PRO A 96 8.37 8.58 -0.03
C PRO A 96 7.10 9.18 0.58
N PHE A 97 7.21 9.61 1.82
CA PHE A 97 6.15 10.36 2.48
C PHE A 97 6.24 11.87 2.23
N LEU A 98 7.45 12.40 2.10
CA LEU A 98 7.73 13.83 2.10
C LEU A 98 8.68 14.25 0.96
N GLU A 99 8.77 13.51 -0.13
CA GLU A 99 9.52 14.00 -1.28
C GLU A 99 8.82 15.23 -1.83
N LEU A 100 9.62 16.25 -2.11
CA LEU A 100 9.13 17.42 -2.82
C LEU A 100 8.55 16.94 -4.15
N PRO A 101 7.37 17.37 -4.51
CA PRO A 101 6.65 16.88 -5.67
C PRO A 101 7.37 17.06 -7.01
N ASP A 102 8.11 18.14 -7.15
CA ASP A 102 8.98 18.36 -8.30
C ASP A 102 10.09 17.31 -8.39
N GLN A 103 10.60 16.85 -7.24
CA GLN A 103 11.59 15.78 -7.20
C GLN A 103 10.96 14.44 -7.58
N ALA A 104 9.78 14.11 -7.07
CA ALA A 104 9.08 12.89 -7.44
C ALA A 104 8.73 12.85 -8.94
N TRP A 105 8.34 14.00 -9.50
CA TRP A 105 8.11 14.12 -10.95
C TRP A 105 9.39 13.93 -11.75
N LYS A 106 10.49 14.54 -11.33
CA LYS A 106 11.79 14.40 -11.97
C LYS A 106 12.29 12.95 -11.95
N GLU A 107 12.19 12.28 -10.81
CA GLU A 107 12.53 10.85 -10.68
C GLU A 107 11.67 9.97 -11.60
N PHE A 108 10.39 10.27 -11.73
CA PHE A 108 9.49 9.59 -12.66
C PHE A 108 9.93 9.75 -14.11
N GLU A 109 10.28 10.97 -14.55
CA GLU A 109 10.76 11.22 -15.91
C GLU A 109 12.12 10.56 -16.16
N GLU A 110 13.09 10.71 -15.25
CA GLU A 110 14.44 10.16 -15.37
C GLU A 110 14.47 8.63 -15.33
N SER A 111 13.52 8.01 -14.63
CA SER A 111 13.41 6.54 -14.52
C SER A 111 12.63 5.89 -15.67
N GLY A 112 12.14 6.68 -16.64
CA GLY A 112 11.29 6.16 -17.71
C GLY A 112 9.88 5.77 -17.26
N GLY A 113 9.37 6.43 -16.23
CA GLY A 113 7.99 6.25 -15.75
C GLY A 113 7.86 5.29 -14.56
N TYR A 114 8.95 5.01 -13.85
CA TYR A 114 8.90 4.19 -12.64
C TYR A 114 8.60 5.05 -11.40
N ILE A 115 7.59 4.63 -10.63
CA ILE A 115 7.26 5.22 -9.33
C ILE A 115 7.65 4.21 -8.25
N LYS A 116 8.61 4.57 -7.42
CA LYS A 116 9.26 3.65 -6.47
C LYS A 116 8.25 2.95 -5.58
N TRP A 117 8.27 1.62 -5.61
CA TRP A 117 7.42 0.62 -4.95
C TRP A 117 5.96 0.59 -5.46
N ALA A 118 5.38 1.71 -5.88
CA ALA A 118 4.05 1.71 -6.48
C ALA A 118 4.04 1.01 -7.85
N SER A 119 5.09 1.20 -8.65
CA SER A 119 5.25 0.46 -9.92
C SER A 119 5.51 -1.04 -9.67
N ASP A 120 6.19 -1.39 -8.58
CA ASP A 120 6.41 -2.80 -8.22
C ASP A 120 5.08 -3.45 -7.81
N LEU A 121 4.25 -2.75 -7.00
CA LEU A 121 2.90 -3.21 -6.70
C LEU A 121 2.06 -3.44 -7.97
N ALA A 122 2.11 -2.47 -8.89
CA ALA A 122 1.32 -2.52 -10.12
C ALA A 122 1.68 -3.71 -11.04
N ARG A 123 2.90 -4.25 -10.96
CA ARG A 123 3.36 -5.39 -11.78
C ARG A 123 2.96 -6.75 -11.20
N ILE A 124 2.60 -6.83 -9.93
CA ILE A 124 2.34 -8.09 -9.23
C ILE A 124 1.33 -8.98 -9.96
N PRO A 125 0.15 -8.50 -10.41
CA PRO A 125 -0.83 -9.36 -11.08
C PRO A 125 -0.28 -10.04 -12.32
N GLU A 126 0.41 -9.28 -13.18
CA GLU A 126 0.97 -9.81 -14.44
C GLU A 126 2.14 -10.77 -14.18
N GLU A 127 3.09 -10.37 -13.32
CA GLU A 127 4.31 -11.15 -13.07
C GLU A 127 4.06 -12.46 -12.32
N TYR A 128 3.05 -12.48 -11.43
CA TYR A 128 2.81 -13.62 -10.53
C TYR A 128 1.49 -14.36 -10.79
N GLY A 129 0.66 -13.87 -11.71
CA GLY A 129 -0.62 -14.50 -12.07
C GLY A 129 -1.64 -14.48 -10.93
N VAL A 130 -1.72 -13.39 -10.17
CA VAL A 130 -2.65 -13.22 -9.05
C VAL A 130 -3.66 -12.11 -9.34
N SER A 131 -4.86 -12.18 -8.74
CA SER A 131 -5.96 -11.23 -8.96
C SER A 131 -6.57 -10.67 -7.68
N ASN A 132 -5.94 -10.87 -6.53
CA ASN A 132 -6.45 -10.52 -5.22
C ASN A 132 -5.61 -9.44 -4.52
N VAL A 133 -4.91 -8.62 -5.32
CA VAL A 133 -4.09 -7.49 -4.85
C VAL A 133 -4.74 -6.17 -5.28
N TYR A 134 -4.89 -5.26 -4.33
CA TYR A 134 -5.53 -3.96 -4.51
C TYR A 134 -4.61 -2.84 -4.05
N GLY A 135 -4.63 -1.71 -4.75
CA GLY A 135 -3.93 -0.48 -4.38
C GLY A 135 -4.90 0.57 -3.81
N GLU A 136 -4.68 1.01 -2.58
CA GLU A 136 -5.42 2.11 -1.97
C GLU A 136 -4.64 3.41 -2.13
N ILE A 137 -5.30 4.52 -2.51
CA ILE A 137 -4.63 5.75 -2.94
C ILE A 137 -4.70 6.91 -1.93
N GLY A 138 -5.32 6.73 -0.77
CA GLY A 138 -5.71 7.78 0.20
C GLY A 138 -4.69 8.89 0.42
N SER A 139 -3.62 8.64 1.17
CA SER A 139 -2.59 9.66 1.45
C SER A 139 -1.95 10.23 0.19
N THR A 140 -1.68 9.39 -0.80
CA THR A 140 -1.02 9.84 -2.03
C THR A 140 -1.92 10.75 -2.84
N PHE A 141 -3.20 10.41 -2.96
CA PHE A 141 -4.20 11.26 -3.62
C PHE A 141 -4.34 12.59 -2.87
N ALA A 142 -4.54 12.56 -1.56
CA ALA A 142 -4.69 13.76 -0.74
C ALA A 142 -3.53 14.75 -0.88
N ASN A 143 -2.30 14.22 -0.95
CA ASN A 143 -1.09 15.04 -1.08
C ASN A 143 -0.82 15.54 -2.50
N SER A 144 -1.34 14.89 -3.53
CA SER A 144 -0.92 15.16 -4.90
C SER A 144 -2.01 15.69 -5.82
N ALA A 145 -3.29 15.38 -5.57
CA ALA A 145 -4.38 15.72 -6.51
C ALA A 145 -4.44 17.22 -6.86
N VAL A 146 -4.31 18.09 -5.88
CA VAL A 146 -4.33 19.55 -6.08
C VAL A 146 -2.92 20.13 -6.27
N ALA A 147 -1.98 19.70 -5.42
CA ALA A 147 -0.64 20.28 -5.40
C ALA A 147 0.22 19.81 -6.61
N HIS A 148 0.02 18.58 -7.08
CA HIS A 148 0.85 17.94 -8.09
C HIS A 148 0.03 17.05 -9.03
N PRO A 149 -0.94 17.60 -9.77
CA PRO A 149 -1.91 16.82 -10.53
C PRO A 149 -1.27 15.94 -11.62
N ARG A 150 -0.13 16.34 -12.19
CA ARG A 150 0.60 15.51 -13.17
C ARG A 150 1.17 14.26 -12.52
N PHE A 151 1.77 14.37 -11.35
CA PHE A 151 2.27 13.22 -10.59
C PHE A 151 1.11 12.32 -10.14
N CYS A 152 0.02 12.91 -9.63
CA CYS A 152 -1.17 12.17 -9.24
C CYS A 152 -1.75 11.35 -10.41
N ALA A 153 -1.85 11.95 -11.58
CA ALA A 153 -2.33 11.27 -12.79
C ALA A 153 -1.38 10.13 -13.22
N ALA A 154 -0.07 10.33 -13.16
CA ALA A 154 0.92 9.29 -13.46
C ALA A 154 0.84 8.13 -12.46
N PHE A 155 0.71 8.43 -11.17
CA PHE A 155 0.58 7.44 -10.10
C PHE A 155 -0.69 6.59 -10.28
N ILE A 156 -1.86 7.23 -10.42
CA ILE A 156 -3.13 6.52 -10.63
C ILE A 156 -3.09 5.73 -11.95
N GLY A 157 -2.57 6.33 -13.02
CA GLY A 157 -2.41 5.67 -14.31
C GLY A 157 -1.54 4.42 -14.25
N THR A 158 -0.45 4.44 -13.47
CA THR A 158 0.41 3.28 -13.23
C THR A 158 -0.37 2.16 -12.54
N LEU A 159 -1.13 2.48 -11.48
CA LEU A 159 -1.93 1.51 -10.75
C LEU A 159 -3.05 0.92 -11.61
N VAL A 160 -3.81 1.77 -12.29
CA VAL A 160 -4.92 1.32 -13.17
C VAL A 160 -4.42 0.43 -14.30
N LYS A 161 -3.27 0.77 -14.88
CA LYS A 161 -2.65 -0.05 -15.94
C LYS A 161 -2.20 -1.43 -15.44
N GLY A 162 -1.64 -1.50 -14.25
CA GLY A 162 -1.06 -2.75 -13.72
C GLY A 162 -2.05 -3.60 -12.93
N LEU A 163 -2.81 -3.00 -12.03
CA LEU A 163 -3.77 -3.71 -11.19
C LEU A 163 -5.13 -3.90 -11.87
N GLY A 164 -5.52 -2.98 -12.76
CA GLY A 164 -6.90 -2.82 -13.25
C GLY A 164 -7.68 -1.78 -12.44
N ALA A 165 -8.61 -1.09 -13.07
CA ALA A 165 -9.40 -0.03 -12.42
C ALA A 165 -10.22 -0.54 -11.22
N ASP A 166 -10.71 -1.78 -11.31
CA ASP A 166 -11.51 -2.42 -10.24
C ASP A 166 -10.69 -2.79 -9.01
N HIS A 167 -9.35 -2.73 -9.11
CA HIS A 167 -8.41 -3.02 -8.02
C HIS A 167 -7.73 -1.77 -7.46
N VAL A 168 -8.14 -0.58 -7.91
CA VAL A 168 -7.72 0.69 -7.32
C VAL A 168 -8.85 1.23 -6.46
N VAL A 169 -8.62 1.33 -5.16
CA VAL A 169 -9.63 1.78 -4.19
C VAL A 169 -9.26 3.13 -3.60
N TRP A 170 -10.26 3.97 -3.41
CA TRP A 170 -10.10 5.29 -2.82
C TRP A 170 -10.37 5.25 -1.31
N GLY A 171 -9.53 5.94 -0.56
CA GLY A 171 -9.70 6.24 0.84
C GLY A 171 -9.32 7.69 1.09
N THR A 172 -9.58 8.22 2.25
CA THR A 172 -9.33 9.63 2.56
C THR A 172 -8.11 9.85 3.45
N ASP A 173 -7.81 8.88 4.30
CA ASP A 173 -6.82 9.04 5.37
C ASP A 173 -7.01 10.35 6.18
N THR A 174 -8.28 10.73 6.41
CA THR A 174 -8.74 12.06 6.83
C THR A 174 -8.20 12.55 8.16
N VAL A 175 -7.80 11.66 9.03
CA VAL A 175 -7.17 12.05 10.30
C VAL A 175 -5.94 12.94 10.05
N TRP A 176 -5.25 12.72 8.94
CA TRP A 176 -3.99 13.41 8.61
C TRP A 176 -4.16 14.55 7.59
N TYR A 177 -5.17 14.45 6.70
CA TYR A 177 -5.28 15.32 5.51
C TYR A 177 -6.56 16.14 5.46
N GLY A 178 -7.13 16.45 6.60
CA GLY A 178 -8.29 17.34 6.69
C GLY A 178 -9.62 16.67 6.31
N SER A 179 -10.55 17.47 5.78
CA SER A 179 -11.90 17.00 5.48
C SER A 179 -11.93 16.09 4.24
N PRO A 180 -12.67 14.96 4.28
CA PRO A 180 -12.93 14.15 3.10
C PRO A 180 -13.56 14.94 1.95
N GLN A 181 -14.34 15.94 2.26
CA GLN A 181 -15.02 16.78 1.27
C GLN A 181 -14.02 17.48 0.33
N TRP A 182 -12.90 17.95 0.85
CA TRP A 182 -11.87 18.58 0.02
C TRP A 182 -11.25 17.62 -0.98
N GLN A 183 -11.08 16.37 -0.58
CA GLN A 183 -10.55 15.33 -1.48
C GLN A 183 -11.56 14.90 -2.54
N ILE A 184 -12.87 14.95 -2.22
CA ILE A 184 -13.95 14.65 -3.18
C ILE A 184 -14.07 15.75 -4.22
N GLU A 185 -13.81 17.00 -3.84
CA GLU A 185 -13.89 18.16 -4.71
C GLU A 185 -12.63 18.40 -5.56
N ALA A 186 -11.51 17.75 -5.23
CA ALA A 186 -10.26 17.88 -5.95
C ALA A 186 -10.26 17.12 -7.27
#